data_20679c4b605614bf3e00ae5f13cdb570
#
_entry.id   20679c4b605614bf3e00ae5f13cdb570
#
_cell.length_a   1.000
_cell.length_b   1.000
_cell.length_c   1.000
_cell.angle_alpha   90.00
_cell.angle_beta   90.00
_cell.angle_gamma   90.00
#
_symmetry.space_group_name_H-M   'P 1'
#
loop_
_entity.id
_entity.type
_entity.pdbx_description
1 polymer ?
#
loop_
_entity_poly.entity_id
_entity_poly.type
_entity_poly.pdbx_seq_one_letter_code
_entity_poly.pdbx_strand_id
1 'polypeptide(L)'
;MKKFAVWTAVGVGLLMAASGAHNFFHLSEHGQDRPVSGQALPTDPIDGFLAAHWIDPLPPQGAPPAQFSPIEASLAPEACGQCHVQQYRDWRDSLHSRTAGPGLLWQFRLMDQPAANGCMRCHAPLAEQKALMALELGWTGAPSSSPPSYVPTNLHRQGLVCAACHVRAHRRFGPPARTPTADRLPHAGFSPHAAFEDSRFCAVCHQFPESGTRLNGKLLENTYEEWRASRPGRAGQTCQSCHMSDRRHLWRGIHDSEMTTRALTVTVDLTVLDRERMRVEAKITNTGAGHYFPTYVVPEVVFTLQLVDPAGRPKGEIARTIIARRANVDLTQELFDHRLRSGETGILGGQFKRPAGTGWSIELHMAVSPGAHYERSFQYALEHTAHMTRDTRRLLREALRQAETARYRVTLARTVIH
;
A
#
# COMPACT_ATOMS: atom_id res chain seq x y z
N MET A 1 -7.52 63.06 4.69
CA MET A 1 -7.77 62.25 5.89
C MET A 1 -8.43 60.92 5.48
N LYS A 2 -7.96 59.86 6.07
CA LYS A 2 -8.37 58.45 5.96
C LYS A 2 -7.80 57.67 4.78
N LYS A 3 -6.52 57.27 4.91
CA LYS A 3 -5.96 56.01 4.44
C LYS A 3 -6.12 55.01 5.59
N PHE A 4 -6.82 53.90 5.44
CA PHE A 4 -6.64 52.73 6.28
C PHE A 4 -7.12 51.47 5.58
N ALA A 5 -6.23 50.50 5.55
CA ALA A 5 -6.43 49.05 5.65
C ALA A 5 -6.99 48.25 4.44
N VAL A 6 -6.11 47.80 3.60
CA VAL A 6 -6.23 46.52 2.87
C VAL A 6 -4.84 45.86 2.88
N TRP A 7 -4.45 45.29 4.00
CA TRP A 7 -3.24 44.43 4.12
C TRP A 7 -3.40 43.48 5.30
N THR A 8 -4.29 42.51 5.24
CA THR A 8 -4.30 41.42 6.23
C THR A 8 -4.94 40.10 5.74
N ALA A 9 -5.32 39.97 4.46
CA ALA A 9 -5.98 38.75 3.99
C ALA A 9 -5.10 37.83 3.14
N VAL A 10 -3.89 38.22 2.72
CA VAL A 10 -3.02 37.44 1.85
C VAL A 10 -1.95 36.64 2.62
N GLY A 11 -1.63 37.07 3.85
CA GLY A 11 -0.59 36.44 4.65
C GLY A 11 -0.99 35.13 5.34
N VAL A 12 -2.29 34.92 5.59
CA VAL A 12 -2.77 33.74 6.32
C VAL A 12 -2.97 32.53 5.38
N GLY A 13 -3.32 32.77 4.10
CA GLY A 13 -3.51 31.70 3.13
C GLY A 13 -2.20 31.00 2.67
N LEU A 14 -1.09 31.74 2.65
CA LEU A 14 0.23 31.21 2.27
C LEU A 14 0.88 30.38 3.39
N LEU A 15 0.61 30.71 4.65
CA LEU A 15 1.09 29.92 5.80
C LEU A 15 0.31 28.62 5.98
N MET A 16 -0.97 28.59 5.59
CA MET A 16 -1.78 27.34 5.65
C MET A 16 -1.42 26.36 4.54
N ALA A 17 -1.05 26.83 3.33
CA ALA A 17 -0.62 25.94 2.24
C ALA A 17 0.75 25.31 2.52
N ALA A 18 1.66 26.04 3.18
CA ALA A 18 2.95 25.49 3.60
C ALA A 18 2.81 24.51 4.78
N SER A 19 1.89 24.76 5.72
CA SER A 19 1.63 23.86 6.84
C SER A 19 0.88 22.58 6.41
N GLY A 20 -0.02 22.66 5.41
CA GLY A 20 -0.75 21.50 4.91
C GLY A 20 0.17 20.49 4.21
N ALA A 21 1.10 20.96 3.38
CA ALA A 21 2.11 20.10 2.76
C ALA A 21 3.10 19.55 3.82
N HIS A 22 3.46 20.34 4.82
CA HIS A 22 4.33 19.91 5.91
C HIS A 22 3.70 18.82 6.78
N ASN A 23 2.41 18.93 7.10
CA ASN A 23 1.73 17.94 7.95
C ASN A 23 1.47 16.60 7.24
N PHE A 24 1.42 16.57 5.91
CA PHE A 24 1.34 15.32 5.17
C PHE A 24 2.60 14.46 5.36
N PHE A 25 3.73 15.08 5.73
CA PHE A 25 5.05 14.47 5.77
C PHE A 25 5.78 14.65 7.10
N HIS A 26 5.16 15.21 8.14
CA HIS A 26 5.66 15.09 9.49
C HIS A 26 5.50 13.62 9.97
N LEU A 27 6.25 12.74 9.34
CA LEU A 27 6.86 11.67 10.09
C LEU A 27 7.77 12.40 11.07
N SER A 28 7.30 12.56 12.32
CA SER A 28 8.02 13.26 13.37
C SER A 28 9.51 12.96 13.25
N GLU A 29 10.33 14.01 13.32
CA GLU A 29 11.74 13.89 13.67
C GLU A 29 11.82 13.22 15.04
N HIS A 30 11.60 11.94 15.08
CA HIS A 30 11.93 11.13 16.22
C HIS A 30 13.40 10.83 16.06
N GLY A 31 14.13 11.48 16.94
CA GLY A 31 15.53 11.38 17.12
C GLY A 31 15.98 9.96 16.90
N GLN A 32 17.15 9.86 16.28
CA GLN A 32 17.93 8.68 16.26
C GLN A 32 17.87 8.03 17.66
N ASP A 33 16.92 7.10 17.86
CA ASP A 33 17.08 6.09 18.88
C ASP A 33 18.28 5.25 18.40
N ARG A 34 19.48 5.75 18.71
CA ARG A 34 20.65 4.91 18.75
C ARG A 34 20.27 3.75 19.65
N PRO A 35 20.54 2.51 19.23
CA PRO A 35 20.37 1.40 20.13
C PRO A 35 21.14 1.75 21.40
N VAL A 36 20.42 1.88 22.51
CA VAL A 36 21.03 2.08 23.84
C VAL A 36 21.92 0.87 24.01
N SER A 37 23.21 1.10 24.08
CA SER A 37 24.19 0.06 24.37
C SER A 37 23.80 -0.59 25.68
N GLY A 38 23.24 -1.82 25.61
CA GLY A 38 22.81 -2.57 26.78
C GLY A 38 21.45 -3.27 26.64
N GLN A 39 20.71 -3.15 25.56
CA GLN A 39 19.54 -4.02 25.34
C GLN A 39 20.02 -5.44 25.06
N ALA A 40 19.59 -6.40 25.89
CA ALA A 40 19.77 -7.82 25.61
C ALA A 40 19.26 -8.13 24.20
N LEU A 41 20.05 -8.88 23.41
CA LEU A 41 19.62 -9.34 22.09
C LEU A 41 18.26 -10.04 22.22
N PRO A 42 17.33 -9.84 21.25
CA PRO A 42 16.06 -10.51 21.26
C PRO A 42 16.27 -12.02 21.44
N THR A 43 15.56 -12.63 22.39
CA THR A 43 15.65 -14.08 22.64
C THR A 43 15.03 -14.90 21.50
N ASP A 44 14.13 -14.30 20.71
CA ASP A 44 13.54 -14.91 19.52
C ASP A 44 14.48 -14.75 18.32
N PRO A 45 14.88 -15.87 17.67
CA PRO A 45 15.80 -15.83 16.52
C PRO A 45 15.27 -15.03 15.33
N ILE A 46 13.94 -14.96 15.14
CA ILE A 46 13.32 -14.18 14.06
C ILE A 46 13.45 -12.69 14.34
N ASP A 47 13.16 -12.25 15.56
CA ASP A 47 13.29 -10.83 15.92
C ASP A 47 14.74 -10.37 15.84
N GLY A 48 15.69 -11.20 16.29
CA GLY A 48 17.12 -10.93 16.16
C GLY A 48 17.56 -10.80 14.70
N PHE A 49 17.10 -11.70 13.85
CA PHE A 49 17.36 -11.61 12.41
C PHE A 49 16.74 -10.35 11.80
N LEU A 50 15.47 -10.05 12.10
CA LEU A 50 14.78 -8.90 11.52
C LEU A 50 15.40 -7.58 11.95
N ALA A 51 15.81 -7.44 13.22
CA ALA A 51 16.50 -6.26 13.72
C ALA A 51 17.82 -5.99 12.98
N ALA A 52 18.59 -7.05 12.68
CA ALA A 52 19.82 -6.94 11.91
C ALA A 52 19.58 -6.74 10.41
N HIS A 53 18.58 -7.44 9.84
CA HIS A 53 18.29 -7.45 8.42
C HIS A 53 17.64 -6.15 7.94
N TRP A 54 16.82 -5.52 8.79
CA TRP A 54 16.09 -4.27 8.52
C TRP A 54 16.61 -3.10 9.35
N ILE A 55 17.90 -3.11 9.70
CA ILE A 55 18.53 -1.96 10.36
C ILE A 55 18.31 -0.68 9.52
N ASP A 56 17.92 0.41 10.16
CA ASP A 56 17.67 1.67 9.46
C ASP A 56 18.66 2.76 9.91
N PRO A 57 19.38 3.39 8.99
CA PRO A 57 19.41 3.12 7.54
C PRO A 57 20.11 1.80 7.18
N LEU A 58 19.65 1.17 6.09
CA LEU A 58 20.37 0.02 5.55
C LEU A 58 21.77 0.44 5.09
N PRO A 59 22.83 -0.30 5.46
CA PRO A 59 24.18 -0.01 4.97
C PRO A 59 24.28 -0.32 3.46
N PRO A 60 25.21 0.34 2.73
CA PRO A 60 25.49 -0.01 1.34
C PRO A 60 26.04 -1.44 1.23
N GLN A 61 25.82 -2.06 0.05
CA GLN A 61 26.27 -3.45 -0.17
C GLN A 61 27.79 -3.61 -0.16
N GLY A 62 28.54 -2.52 -0.40
CA GLY A 62 29.99 -2.59 -0.52
C GLY A 62 30.47 -3.20 -1.84
N ALA A 63 31.75 -3.56 -1.91
CA ALA A 63 32.30 -4.21 -3.08
C ALA A 63 31.78 -5.65 -3.22
N PRO A 64 31.33 -6.08 -4.41
CA PRO A 64 30.94 -7.46 -4.63
C PRO A 64 32.14 -8.41 -4.49
N PRO A 65 31.92 -9.68 -4.10
CA PRO A 65 32.97 -10.70 -4.12
C PRO A 65 33.64 -10.80 -5.51
N ALA A 66 34.97 -10.94 -5.53
CA ALA A 66 35.73 -10.91 -6.77
C ALA A 66 35.37 -12.03 -7.77
N GLN A 67 34.80 -13.13 -7.27
CA GLN A 67 34.33 -14.26 -8.09
C GLN A 67 32.97 -14.04 -8.71
N PHE A 68 32.22 -12.98 -8.35
CA PHE A 68 30.90 -12.74 -8.91
C PHE A 68 31.00 -12.22 -10.33
N SER A 69 30.22 -12.81 -11.23
CA SER A 69 29.95 -12.24 -12.53
C SER A 69 29.21 -10.90 -12.40
N PRO A 70 29.21 -10.05 -13.43
CA PRO A 70 28.39 -8.81 -13.42
C PRO A 70 26.91 -9.04 -13.11
N ILE A 71 26.34 -10.17 -13.53
CA ILE A 71 24.93 -10.52 -13.26
C ILE A 71 24.73 -10.85 -11.78
N GLU A 72 25.64 -11.64 -11.21
CA GLU A 72 25.58 -12.03 -9.79
C GLU A 72 25.84 -10.83 -8.86
N ALA A 73 26.67 -9.89 -9.25
CA ALA A 73 26.92 -8.67 -8.48
C ALA A 73 25.75 -7.69 -8.53
N SER A 74 25.00 -7.66 -9.63
CA SER A 74 23.99 -6.64 -9.93
C SER A 74 22.84 -6.62 -8.92
N LEU A 75 22.39 -5.40 -8.57
CA LEU A 75 21.16 -5.16 -7.79
C LEU A 75 19.92 -4.99 -8.69
N ALA A 76 20.08 -5.05 -10.02
CA ALA A 76 18.96 -4.96 -10.96
C ALA A 76 17.99 -6.12 -10.79
N PRO A 77 16.67 -5.89 -10.64
CA PRO A 77 15.68 -6.95 -10.68
C PRO A 77 15.73 -7.81 -11.96
N GLU A 78 16.09 -7.20 -13.08
CA GLU A 78 16.27 -7.85 -14.37
C GLU A 78 17.39 -8.91 -14.34
N ALA A 79 18.47 -8.64 -13.61
CA ALA A 79 19.57 -9.59 -13.44
C ALA A 79 19.09 -10.80 -12.62
N CYS A 80 18.37 -10.58 -11.53
CA CYS A 80 17.74 -11.66 -10.75
C CYS A 80 16.78 -12.47 -11.62
N GLY A 81 16.01 -11.78 -12.46
CA GLY A 81 14.99 -12.36 -13.36
C GLY A 81 15.55 -13.30 -14.41
N GLN A 82 16.85 -13.29 -14.70
CA GLN A 82 17.46 -14.24 -15.66
C GLN A 82 17.38 -15.67 -15.15
N CYS A 83 17.46 -15.89 -13.84
CA CYS A 83 17.32 -17.20 -13.20
C CYS A 83 16.01 -17.36 -12.45
N HIS A 84 15.55 -16.33 -11.74
CA HIS A 84 14.30 -16.32 -10.97
C HIS A 84 13.14 -15.74 -11.79
N VAL A 85 12.89 -16.35 -12.97
CA VAL A 85 11.98 -15.81 -14.00
C VAL A 85 10.56 -15.58 -13.48
N GLN A 86 10.03 -16.55 -12.70
CA GLN A 86 8.66 -16.46 -12.19
C GLN A 86 8.52 -15.35 -11.14
N GLN A 87 9.45 -15.27 -10.19
CA GLN A 87 9.46 -14.27 -9.14
C GLN A 87 9.63 -12.85 -9.71
N TYR A 88 10.47 -12.72 -10.74
CA TYR A 88 10.66 -11.44 -11.43
C TYR A 88 9.39 -10.98 -12.16
N ARG A 89 8.70 -11.89 -12.88
CA ARG A 89 7.45 -11.58 -13.55
C ARG A 89 6.38 -11.14 -12.56
N ASP A 90 6.20 -11.90 -11.48
CA ASP A 90 5.24 -11.57 -10.42
C ASP A 90 5.55 -10.20 -9.79
N TRP A 91 6.80 -9.97 -9.42
CA TRP A 91 7.26 -8.70 -8.83
C TRP A 91 7.04 -7.53 -9.77
N ARG A 92 7.42 -7.65 -11.04
CA ARG A 92 7.28 -6.58 -12.04
C ARG A 92 5.83 -6.10 -12.17
N ASP A 93 4.88 -7.02 -12.07
CA ASP A 93 3.46 -6.72 -12.21
C ASP A 93 2.81 -6.29 -10.87
N SER A 94 3.52 -6.40 -9.75
CA SER A 94 3.08 -6.03 -8.41
C SER A 94 3.20 -4.53 -8.12
N LEU A 95 2.57 -4.07 -7.02
CA LEU A 95 2.74 -2.71 -6.53
C LEU A 95 4.12 -2.48 -5.91
N HIS A 96 4.79 -3.50 -5.39
CA HIS A 96 6.14 -3.36 -4.83
C HIS A 96 7.15 -2.83 -5.86
N SER A 97 7.04 -3.21 -7.13
CA SER A 97 7.89 -2.66 -8.20
C SER A 97 7.62 -1.19 -8.51
N ARG A 98 6.53 -0.61 -8.02
CA ARG A 98 6.04 0.75 -8.33
C ARG A 98 5.99 1.66 -7.12
N THR A 99 6.46 1.20 -5.95
CA THR A 99 6.42 2.00 -4.70
C THR A 99 7.19 3.31 -4.79
N ALA A 100 8.17 3.44 -5.69
CA ALA A 100 8.86 4.68 -6.02
C ALA A 100 8.39 5.28 -7.35
N GLY A 101 7.12 5.14 -7.67
CA GLY A 101 6.49 5.67 -8.88
C GLY A 101 6.14 7.16 -8.81
N PRO A 102 5.44 7.68 -9.83
CA PRO A 102 5.09 9.11 -9.95
C PRO A 102 4.43 9.69 -8.70
N GLY A 103 3.60 8.89 -7.99
CA GLY A 103 2.90 9.31 -6.76
C GLY A 103 3.83 9.70 -5.62
N LEU A 104 5.01 9.10 -5.54
CA LEU A 104 6.02 9.43 -4.54
C LEU A 104 7.04 10.44 -5.10
N LEU A 105 7.46 10.29 -6.35
CA LEU A 105 8.51 11.12 -6.95
C LEU A 105 8.15 12.61 -7.03
N TRP A 106 6.89 12.99 -7.28
CA TRP A 106 6.51 14.39 -7.28
C TRP A 106 6.65 15.01 -5.89
N GLN A 107 6.40 14.22 -4.85
CA GLN A 107 6.51 14.66 -3.45
C GLN A 107 7.97 14.86 -3.06
N PHE A 108 8.87 13.96 -3.44
CA PHE A 108 10.31 14.09 -3.17
C PHE A 108 10.92 15.36 -3.75
N ARG A 109 10.34 15.91 -4.84
CA ARG A 109 10.78 17.19 -5.41
C ARG A 109 10.40 18.41 -4.57
N LEU A 110 9.54 18.23 -3.57
CA LEU A 110 9.09 19.27 -2.65
C LEU A 110 9.58 19.06 -1.23
N MET A 111 10.24 17.94 -0.95
CA MET A 111 10.78 17.56 0.36
C MET A 111 12.28 17.78 0.44
N ASP A 112 12.78 17.92 1.67
CA ASP A 112 14.18 17.75 1.95
C ASP A 112 14.59 16.27 1.98
N GLN A 113 15.90 16.02 2.01
CA GLN A 113 16.44 14.67 1.99
C GLN A 113 16.07 13.83 3.22
N PRO A 114 16.07 14.35 4.47
CA PRO A 114 15.65 13.60 5.65
C PRO A 114 14.21 13.10 5.55
N ALA A 115 13.26 13.97 5.19
CA ALA A 115 11.85 13.62 5.03
C ALA A 115 11.66 12.56 3.92
N ALA A 116 12.31 12.73 2.76
CA ALA A 116 12.26 11.75 1.68
C ALA A 116 12.86 10.40 2.08
N ASN A 117 13.98 10.39 2.82
CA ASN A 117 14.60 9.16 3.33
C ASN A 117 13.68 8.39 4.29
N GLY A 118 12.86 9.11 5.08
CA GLY A 118 11.83 8.51 5.91
C GLY A 118 10.81 7.70 5.09
N CYS A 119 10.32 8.24 3.97
CA CYS A 119 9.44 7.52 3.04
C CYS A 119 10.18 6.35 2.37
N MET A 120 11.42 6.58 1.95
CA MET A 120 12.24 5.57 1.27
C MET A 120 12.55 4.36 2.17
N ARG A 121 12.46 4.47 3.48
CA ARG A 121 12.60 3.33 4.40
C ARG A 121 11.74 2.13 3.99
N CYS A 122 10.53 2.37 3.50
CA CYS A 122 9.59 1.33 3.05
C CYS A 122 9.50 1.25 1.52
N HIS A 123 9.63 2.38 0.82
CA HIS A 123 9.36 2.46 -0.61
C HIS A 123 10.56 2.18 -1.52
N ALA A 124 11.79 2.44 -1.06
CA ALA A 124 13.04 2.19 -1.77
C ALA A 124 14.21 2.17 -0.77
N PRO A 125 14.35 1.12 0.08
CA PRO A 125 15.11 1.18 1.31
C PRO A 125 16.63 1.08 1.16
N LEU A 126 17.15 0.61 0.01
CA LEU A 126 18.59 0.41 -0.15
C LEU A 126 19.36 1.73 -0.09
N ALA A 127 20.53 1.71 0.54
CA ALA A 127 21.44 2.86 0.56
C ALA A 127 21.75 3.36 -0.86
N GLU A 128 21.93 2.45 -1.81
CA GLU A 128 22.16 2.73 -3.22
C GLU A 128 20.97 3.45 -3.88
N GLN A 129 19.74 3.08 -3.51
CA GLN A 129 18.54 3.79 -4.00
C GLN A 129 18.46 5.21 -3.43
N LYS A 130 18.74 5.39 -2.14
CA LYS A 130 18.78 6.70 -1.48
C LYS A 130 19.88 7.59 -2.08
N ALA A 131 21.07 7.02 -2.35
CA ALA A 131 22.19 7.71 -2.99
C ALA A 131 21.85 8.18 -4.42
N LEU A 132 21.22 7.31 -5.22
CA LEU A 132 20.77 7.67 -6.58
C LEU A 132 19.69 8.76 -6.57
N MET A 133 18.76 8.70 -5.61
CA MET A 133 17.73 9.73 -5.45
C MET A 133 18.36 11.07 -5.06
N ALA A 134 19.35 11.07 -4.17
CA ALA A 134 20.08 12.27 -3.79
C ALA A 134 20.82 12.90 -4.97
N LEU A 135 21.44 12.08 -5.82
CA LEU A 135 22.07 12.53 -7.08
C LEU A 135 21.05 13.13 -8.05
N GLU A 136 19.91 12.45 -8.25
CA GLU A 136 18.85 12.95 -9.16
C GLU A 136 18.28 14.30 -8.72
N LEU A 137 18.05 14.46 -7.41
CA LEU A 137 17.42 15.65 -6.86
C LEU A 137 18.42 16.73 -6.43
N GLY A 138 19.73 16.48 -6.55
CA GLY A 138 20.77 17.44 -6.22
C GLY A 138 20.84 17.78 -4.72
N TRP A 139 20.51 16.83 -3.85
CA TRP A 139 20.58 17.04 -2.40
C TRP A 139 22.03 17.12 -1.91
N THR A 140 22.26 17.85 -0.84
CA THR A 140 23.60 18.09 -0.27
C THR A 140 24.31 16.82 0.20
N GLY A 141 23.55 15.78 0.56
CA GLY A 141 24.06 14.47 0.94
C GLY A 141 24.32 13.52 -0.24
N ALA A 142 24.25 14.01 -1.49
CA ALA A 142 24.55 13.20 -2.66
C ALA A 142 26.03 12.78 -2.68
N PRO A 143 26.34 11.50 -3.05
CA PRO A 143 27.73 11.08 -3.16
C PRO A 143 28.44 11.83 -4.28
N SER A 144 29.74 12.12 -4.07
CA SER A 144 30.59 12.80 -5.06
C SER A 144 31.13 11.86 -6.17
N SER A 145 31.06 10.54 -5.94
CA SER A 145 31.52 9.53 -6.88
C SER A 145 30.36 8.93 -7.68
N SER A 146 30.64 8.47 -8.88
CA SER A 146 29.70 7.70 -9.69
C SER A 146 29.27 6.42 -8.98
N PRO A 147 28.01 5.98 -9.15
CA PRO A 147 27.53 4.72 -8.59
C PRO A 147 28.42 3.55 -9.06
N PRO A 148 28.67 2.55 -8.19
CA PRO A 148 29.37 1.33 -8.57
C PRO A 148 28.66 0.62 -9.74
N SER A 149 29.38 -0.14 -10.55
CA SER A 149 28.87 -0.82 -11.74
C SER A 149 27.76 -1.84 -11.47
N TYR A 150 27.67 -2.36 -10.24
CA TYR A 150 26.60 -3.28 -9.82
C TYR A 150 25.29 -2.56 -9.48
N VAL A 151 25.27 -1.22 -9.42
CA VAL A 151 24.09 -0.40 -9.13
C VAL A 151 23.50 0.15 -10.43
N PRO A 152 22.34 -0.33 -10.89
CA PRO A 152 21.66 0.24 -12.05
C PRO A 152 21.31 1.71 -11.84
N THR A 153 21.49 2.53 -12.86
CA THR A 153 21.29 3.99 -12.77
C THR A 153 19.86 4.41 -12.46
N ASN A 154 18.87 3.53 -12.70
CA ASN A 154 17.44 3.76 -12.44
C ASN A 154 16.91 3.00 -11.21
N LEU A 155 17.78 2.37 -10.41
CA LEU A 155 17.38 1.50 -9.28
C LEU A 155 16.44 2.21 -8.28
N HIS A 156 16.65 3.49 -8.04
CA HIS A 156 15.87 4.31 -7.11
C HIS A 156 14.42 4.55 -7.55
N ARG A 157 14.09 4.27 -8.82
CA ARG A 157 12.75 4.39 -9.40
C ARG A 157 12.01 3.07 -9.54
N GLN A 158 12.68 1.96 -9.22
CA GLN A 158 12.12 0.60 -9.35
C GLN A 158 11.41 0.10 -8.08
N GLY A 159 11.19 0.99 -7.11
CA GLY A 159 10.46 0.66 -5.88
C GLY A 159 11.19 -0.32 -4.98
N LEU A 160 10.44 -1.24 -4.38
CA LEU A 160 10.96 -2.27 -3.50
C LEU A 160 11.51 -3.43 -4.35
N VAL A 161 12.78 -3.31 -4.72
CA VAL A 161 13.48 -4.27 -5.60
C VAL A 161 13.79 -5.59 -4.89
N CYS A 162 14.14 -6.64 -5.64
CA CYS A 162 14.49 -7.96 -5.10
C CYS A 162 15.56 -7.87 -4.00
N ALA A 163 16.60 -7.07 -4.24
CA ALA A 163 17.72 -6.86 -3.31
C ALA A 163 17.29 -6.21 -1.98
N ALA A 164 16.21 -5.44 -1.97
CA ALA A 164 15.71 -4.81 -0.74
C ALA A 164 15.34 -5.86 0.33
N CYS A 165 14.77 -6.98 -0.08
CA CYS A 165 14.43 -8.08 0.81
C CYS A 165 15.53 -9.16 0.89
N HIS A 166 16.25 -9.42 -0.19
CA HIS A 166 17.07 -10.62 -0.32
C HIS A 166 18.59 -10.39 -0.24
N VAL A 167 19.08 -9.16 -0.18
CA VAL A 167 20.54 -8.91 -0.27
C VAL A 167 21.03 -8.02 0.86
N ARG A 168 22.11 -8.46 1.54
CA ARG A 168 22.87 -7.66 2.51
C ARG A 168 24.35 -7.98 2.33
N ALA A 169 25.17 -6.97 2.08
CA ALA A 169 26.61 -7.10 1.79
C ALA A 169 26.89 -8.20 0.74
N HIS A 170 26.15 -8.17 -0.36
CA HIS A 170 26.15 -9.17 -1.44
C HIS A 170 25.81 -10.62 -1.01
N ARG A 171 25.52 -10.88 0.25
CA ARG A 171 24.96 -12.19 0.67
C ARG A 171 23.49 -12.27 0.31
N ARG A 172 23.06 -13.46 -0.13
CA ARG A 172 21.67 -13.75 -0.49
C ARG A 172 20.96 -14.43 0.66
N PHE A 173 19.77 -13.95 0.97
CA PHE A 173 18.88 -14.48 2.03
C PHE A 173 17.54 -14.90 1.42
N GLY A 174 16.91 -15.90 2.02
CA GLY A 174 15.60 -16.37 1.56
C GLY A 174 15.00 -17.37 2.54
N PRO A 175 13.78 -17.86 2.25
CA PRO A 175 13.16 -18.90 3.07
C PRO A 175 13.93 -20.22 2.97
N PRO A 176 13.81 -21.13 3.95
CA PRO A 176 14.40 -22.47 3.88
C PRO A 176 14.03 -23.17 2.57
N ALA A 177 14.98 -23.89 1.97
CA ALA A 177 14.75 -24.64 0.74
C ALA A 177 13.68 -25.72 0.96
N ARG A 178 12.77 -25.88 0.00
CA ARG A 178 11.75 -26.97 0.02
C ARG A 178 12.29 -28.28 -0.58
N THR A 179 13.33 -28.17 -1.40
CA THR A 179 14.00 -29.34 -2.04
C THR A 179 15.49 -29.20 -1.82
N PRO A 180 16.26 -30.31 -1.86
CA PRO A 180 17.70 -30.27 -1.83
C PRO A 180 18.25 -29.29 -2.87
N THR A 181 19.22 -28.48 -2.48
CA THR A 181 19.91 -27.54 -3.38
C THR A 181 21.08 -28.22 -4.05
N ALA A 182 21.47 -27.77 -5.24
CA ALA A 182 22.67 -28.22 -5.91
C ALA A 182 23.93 -27.86 -5.09
N ASP A 183 24.99 -28.65 -5.21
CA ASP A 183 26.26 -28.46 -4.49
C ASP A 183 26.93 -27.12 -4.82
N ARG A 184 26.69 -26.59 -6.01
CA ARG A 184 27.13 -25.27 -6.44
C ARG A 184 25.93 -24.43 -6.88
N LEU A 185 25.68 -23.36 -6.12
CA LEU A 185 24.69 -22.36 -6.46
C LEU A 185 25.35 -21.09 -6.99
N PRO A 186 24.74 -20.38 -7.94
CA PRO A 186 25.13 -19.03 -8.32
C PRO A 186 25.24 -18.12 -7.09
N HIS A 187 25.94 -16.98 -7.23
CA HIS A 187 26.12 -15.97 -6.18
C HIS A 187 26.54 -16.52 -4.81
N ALA A 188 27.39 -17.56 -4.80
CA ALA A 188 27.89 -18.26 -3.62
C ALA A 188 26.78 -18.83 -2.70
N GLY A 189 25.64 -19.25 -3.26
CA GLY A 189 24.53 -19.82 -2.52
C GLY A 189 23.64 -18.80 -1.85
N PHE A 190 22.90 -19.20 -0.82
CA PHE A 190 22.05 -18.33 -0.02
C PHE A 190 22.03 -18.77 1.47
N SER A 191 21.67 -17.83 2.33
CA SER A 191 21.49 -18.06 3.76
C SER A 191 19.98 -18.22 4.04
N PRO A 192 19.50 -19.44 4.33
CA PRO A 192 18.08 -19.64 4.63
C PRO A 192 17.72 -19.08 5.99
N HIS A 193 16.54 -18.45 6.08
CA HIS A 193 16.01 -18.00 7.37
C HIS A 193 14.48 -18.06 7.40
N ALA A 194 13.92 -18.57 8.53
CA ALA A 194 12.48 -18.73 8.70
C ALA A 194 11.70 -17.41 8.71
N ALA A 195 12.35 -16.29 9.02
CA ALA A 195 11.74 -14.96 9.01
C ALA A 195 11.07 -14.61 7.67
N PHE A 196 11.53 -15.14 6.54
CA PHE A 196 10.90 -14.92 5.22
C PHE A 196 9.52 -15.55 5.07
N GLU A 197 9.15 -16.47 5.96
CA GLU A 197 7.82 -17.09 6.02
C GLU A 197 7.04 -16.66 7.27
N ASP A 198 7.56 -15.70 8.04
CA ASP A 198 6.91 -15.10 9.22
C ASP A 198 6.31 -13.73 8.86
N SER A 199 5.11 -13.44 9.37
CA SER A 199 4.40 -12.17 9.10
C SER A 199 5.14 -10.95 9.63
N ARG A 200 6.02 -11.09 10.63
CA ARG A 200 6.86 -10.01 11.15
C ARG A 200 7.79 -9.43 10.08
N PHE A 201 8.17 -10.22 9.07
CA PHE A 201 8.94 -9.72 7.93
C PHE A 201 8.20 -8.62 7.17
N CYS A 202 6.88 -8.73 7.03
CA CYS A 202 6.03 -7.75 6.37
C CYS A 202 5.74 -6.54 7.28
N ALA A 203 5.67 -6.78 8.59
CA ALA A 203 5.37 -5.75 9.59
C ALA A 203 6.36 -4.59 9.58
N VAL A 204 7.60 -4.79 9.15
CA VAL A 204 8.63 -3.73 9.06
C VAL A 204 8.15 -2.51 8.26
N CYS A 205 7.30 -2.74 7.24
CA CYS A 205 6.71 -1.68 6.41
C CYS A 205 5.18 -1.58 6.58
N HIS A 206 4.50 -2.68 6.94
CA HIS A 206 3.04 -2.74 7.07
C HIS A 206 2.55 -2.63 8.53
N GLN A 207 3.36 -2.01 9.36
CA GLN A 207 3.01 -1.62 10.73
C GLN A 207 3.83 -0.40 11.14
N PHE A 208 3.15 0.68 11.49
CA PHE A 208 3.85 1.81 12.10
C PHE A 208 4.20 1.50 13.55
N PRO A 209 5.35 2.00 14.04
CA PRO A 209 5.70 1.90 15.45
C PRO A 209 4.69 2.67 16.32
N GLU A 210 4.70 2.43 17.63
CA GLU A 210 3.82 3.12 18.58
C GLU A 210 3.94 4.66 18.49
N SER A 211 5.14 5.17 18.20
CA SER A 211 5.41 6.59 17.96
C SER A 211 4.97 7.09 16.57
N GLY A 212 4.49 6.20 15.70
CA GLY A 212 4.12 6.52 14.32
C GLY A 212 2.90 7.42 14.21
N THR A 213 2.68 7.94 13.02
CA THR A 213 1.57 8.85 12.71
C THR A 213 0.23 8.23 13.06
N ARG A 214 -0.57 8.98 13.82
CA ARG A 214 -1.91 8.58 14.27
C ARG A 214 -2.97 9.54 13.77
N LEU A 215 -4.14 9.02 13.57
CA LEU A 215 -5.33 9.76 13.23
C LEU A 215 -6.48 9.26 14.12
N ASN A 216 -7.06 10.16 14.92
CA ASN A 216 -8.05 9.81 15.93
C ASN A 216 -7.59 8.66 16.86
N GLY A 217 -6.35 8.76 17.36
CA GLY A 217 -5.73 7.77 18.26
C GLY A 217 -5.31 6.45 17.64
N LYS A 218 -5.65 6.17 16.36
CA LYS A 218 -5.33 4.94 15.62
C LYS A 218 -4.15 5.18 14.68
N LEU A 219 -3.17 4.28 14.63
CA LEU A 219 -2.07 4.34 13.67
C LEU A 219 -2.61 4.43 12.22
N LEU A 220 -1.91 5.15 11.35
CA LEU A 220 -2.27 5.19 9.93
C LEU A 220 -2.03 3.84 9.25
N GLU A 221 -0.92 3.18 9.55
CA GLU A 221 -0.61 1.83 9.09
C GLU A 221 -0.60 0.88 10.30
N ASN A 222 -1.55 -0.05 10.37
CA ASN A 222 -1.77 -0.96 11.49
C ASN A 222 -2.09 -2.40 11.04
N THR A 223 -1.79 -2.73 9.79
CA THR A 223 -2.25 -3.96 9.14
C THR A 223 -1.75 -5.21 9.85
N TYR A 224 -0.50 -5.21 10.36
CA TYR A 224 0.04 -6.36 11.08
C TYR A 224 -0.70 -6.62 12.40
N GLU A 225 -0.97 -5.58 13.21
CA GLU A 225 -1.68 -5.74 14.48
C GLU A 225 -3.15 -6.10 14.27
N GLU A 226 -3.80 -5.55 13.23
CA GLU A 226 -5.15 -5.96 12.82
C GLU A 226 -5.19 -7.47 12.49
N TRP A 227 -4.19 -7.95 11.73
CA TRP A 227 -4.04 -9.37 11.41
C TRP A 227 -3.72 -10.22 12.65
N ARG A 228 -2.78 -9.81 13.48
CA ARG A 228 -2.36 -10.53 14.69
C ARG A 228 -3.54 -10.76 15.64
N ALA A 229 -4.41 -9.77 15.78
CA ALA A 229 -5.62 -9.85 16.59
C ALA A 229 -6.76 -10.67 15.96
N SER A 230 -6.66 -11.05 14.69
CA SER A 230 -7.71 -11.76 13.95
C SER A 230 -7.71 -13.27 14.19
N ARG A 231 -8.77 -13.96 13.75
CA ARG A 231 -8.84 -15.43 13.79
C ARG A 231 -7.76 -16.07 12.89
N PRO A 232 -7.56 -15.65 11.62
CA PRO A 232 -6.47 -16.16 10.78
C PRO A 232 -5.08 -15.99 11.43
N GLY A 233 -4.80 -14.80 12.00
CA GLY A 233 -3.52 -14.55 12.67
C GLY A 233 -3.29 -15.46 13.87
N ARG A 234 -4.30 -15.61 14.75
CA ARG A 234 -4.23 -16.56 15.89
C ARG A 234 -4.14 -18.02 15.46
N ALA A 235 -4.62 -18.37 14.26
CA ALA A 235 -4.50 -19.70 13.70
C ALA A 235 -3.16 -19.93 12.97
N GLY A 236 -2.23 -18.98 13.01
CA GLY A 236 -0.90 -19.11 12.40
C GLY A 236 -0.88 -18.96 10.88
N GLN A 237 -1.95 -18.47 10.25
CA GLN A 237 -1.94 -18.11 8.82
C GLN A 237 -1.13 -16.86 8.62
N THR A 238 -0.01 -16.93 7.90
CA THR A 238 0.90 -15.82 7.71
C THR A 238 0.47 -14.90 6.57
N CYS A 239 1.01 -13.68 6.50
CA CYS A 239 0.80 -12.77 5.38
C CYS A 239 1.19 -13.44 4.06
N GLN A 240 2.32 -14.15 4.07
CA GLN A 240 2.85 -14.86 2.89
C GLN A 240 1.90 -15.96 2.40
N SER A 241 1.21 -16.65 3.32
CA SER A 241 0.28 -17.75 2.94
C SER A 241 -0.90 -17.28 2.08
N CYS A 242 -1.30 -16.01 2.22
CA CYS A 242 -2.38 -15.40 1.44
C CYS A 242 -1.85 -14.56 0.26
N HIS A 243 -0.84 -13.70 0.50
CA HIS A 243 -0.36 -12.73 -0.49
C HIS A 243 0.78 -13.26 -1.37
N MET A 244 1.45 -14.33 -0.95
CA MET A 244 2.59 -14.95 -1.63
C MET A 244 2.44 -16.47 -1.67
N SER A 245 1.23 -16.99 -1.87
CA SER A 245 0.98 -18.44 -1.92
C SER A 245 1.97 -19.12 -2.88
N ASP A 246 2.51 -20.29 -2.47
CA ASP A 246 3.57 -21.00 -3.19
C ASP A 246 4.83 -20.18 -3.49
N ARG A 247 5.16 -19.23 -2.60
CA ARG A 247 6.29 -18.31 -2.76
C ARG A 247 6.22 -17.49 -4.06
N ARG A 248 5.00 -17.30 -4.61
CA ARG A 248 4.74 -16.37 -5.71
C ARG A 248 4.88 -14.92 -5.19
N HIS A 249 5.51 -14.07 -5.98
CA HIS A 249 5.77 -12.67 -5.62
C HIS A 249 4.67 -11.73 -6.14
N LEU A 250 3.40 -12.12 -5.91
CA LEU A 250 2.22 -11.44 -6.44
C LEU A 250 1.78 -10.26 -5.58
N TRP A 251 1.81 -10.40 -4.25
CA TRP A 251 1.34 -9.40 -3.29
C TRP A 251 0.01 -8.75 -3.70
N ARG A 252 -0.95 -9.57 -4.17
CA ARG A 252 -2.28 -9.09 -4.54
C ARG A 252 -3.00 -8.55 -3.32
N GLY A 253 -3.79 -7.50 -3.52
CA GLY A 253 -4.58 -6.84 -2.48
C GLY A 253 -5.73 -6.07 -3.10
N ILE A 254 -6.05 -4.90 -2.56
CA ILE A 254 -7.21 -4.07 -2.95
C ILE A 254 -7.20 -3.62 -4.43
N HIS A 255 -6.08 -3.68 -5.14
CA HIS A 255 -5.96 -3.42 -6.58
C HIS A 255 -6.32 -4.63 -7.46
N ASP A 256 -6.52 -5.80 -6.86
CA ASP A 256 -6.86 -7.04 -7.56
C ASP A 256 -8.31 -7.43 -7.24
N SER A 257 -9.14 -7.50 -8.27
CA SER A 257 -10.59 -7.75 -8.12
C SER A 257 -10.90 -9.15 -7.58
N GLU A 258 -10.11 -10.16 -7.94
CA GLU A 258 -10.27 -11.52 -7.45
C GLU A 258 -9.92 -11.59 -5.96
N MET A 259 -8.75 -11.07 -5.57
CA MET A 259 -8.33 -11.05 -4.17
C MET A 259 -9.31 -10.28 -3.29
N THR A 260 -9.80 -9.12 -3.78
CA THR A 260 -10.78 -8.31 -3.07
C THR A 260 -12.13 -9.01 -2.91
N THR A 261 -12.58 -9.71 -3.96
CA THR A 261 -13.83 -10.49 -3.89
C THR A 261 -13.70 -11.66 -2.91
N ARG A 262 -12.57 -12.36 -2.92
CA ARG A 262 -12.29 -13.47 -1.99
C ARG A 262 -12.20 -13.04 -0.52
N ALA A 263 -11.97 -11.76 -0.25
CA ALA A 263 -11.98 -11.22 1.11
C ALA A 263 -13.39 -11.23 1.74
N LEU A 264 -14.45 -11.34 0.94
CA LEU A 264 -15.82 -11.12 1.36
C LEU A 264 -16.71 -12.34 1.10
N THR A 265 -17.61 -12.58 2.04
CA THR A 265 -18.82 -13.40 1.81
C THR A 265 -20.01 -12.49 1.80
N VAL A 266 -20.89 -12.64 0.80
CA VAL A 266 -22.09 -11.83 0.67
C VAL A 266 -23.34 -12.69 0.59
N THR A 267 -24.44 -12.23 1.20
CA THR A 267 -25.79 -12.76 0.98
C THR A 267 -26.72 -11.62 0.63
N VAL A 268 -27.76 -11.90 -0.16
CA VAL A 268 -28.80 -10.93 -0.53
C VAL A 268 -30.16 -11.58 -0.33
N ASP A 269 -30.91 -11.10 0.65
CA ASP A 269 -32.20 -11.60 1.04
C ASP A 269 -33.31 -10.65 0.58
N LEU A 270 -34.40 -11.21 0.02
CA LEU A 270 -35.60 -10.48 -0.40
C LEU A 270 -36.77 -10.86 0.48
N THR A 271 -37.55 -9.85 0.93
CA THR A 271 -38.76 -10.03 1.71
C THR A 271 -39.91 -9.27 1.07
N VAL A 272 -41.02 -9.92 0.83
CA VAL A 272 -42.28 -9.28 0.41
C VAL A 272 -42.90 -8.66 1.63
N LEU A 273 -43.10 -7.34 1.61
CA LEU A 273 -43.78 -6.60 2.72
C LEU A 273 -45.29 -6.55 2.51
N ASP A 274 -45.70 -6.27 1.28
CA ASP A 274 -47.11 -6.25 0.85
C ASP A 274 -47.20 -6.40 -0.68
N ARG A 275 -48.36 -6.14 -1.25
CA ARG A 275 -48.59 -6.29 -2.72
C ARG A 275 -47.74 -5.35 -3.56
N GLU A 276 -47.32 -4.20 -3.01
CA GLU A 276 -46.66 -3.13 -3.74
C GLU A 276 -45.17 -2.95 -3.33
N ARG A 277 -44.79 -3.46 -2.16
CA ARG A 277 -43.45 -3.19 -1.57
C ARG A 277 -42.68 -4.45 -1.25
N MET A 278 -41.41 -4.37 -1.49
CA MET A 278 -40.42 -5.36 -1.11
C MET A 278 -39.30 -4.72 -0.30
N ARG A 279 -38.63 -5.52 0.49
CA ARG A 279 -37.36 -5.16 1.15
C ARG A 279 -36.26 -6.04 0.63
N VAL A 280 -35.08 -5.46 0.41
CA VAL A 280 -33.84 -6.19 0.20
C VAL A 280 -32.88 -5.89 1.34
N GLU A 281 -32.14 -6.91 1.77
CA GLU A 281 -31.04 -6.81 2.72
C GLU A 281 -29.84 -7.60 2.20
N ALA A 282 -28.68 -6.94 2.09
CA ALA A 282 -27.42 -7.56 1.79
C ALA A 282 -26.54 -7.58 3.04
N LYS A 283 -25.96 -8.72 3.37
CA LYS A 283 -24.95 -8.89 4.41
C LYS A 283 -23.60 -9.05 3.73
N ILE A 284 -22.64 -8.25 4.14
CA ILE A 284 -21.28 -8.21 3.59
C ILE A 284 -20.34 -8.51 4.74
N THR A 285 -19.75 -9.69 4.74
CA THR A 285 -18.89 -10.18 5.84
C THR A 285 -17.44 -10.25 5.39
N ASN A 286 -16.53 -9.65 6.13
CA ASN A 286 -15.10 -9.84 5.95
C ASN A 286 -14.67 -11.23 6.45
N THR A 287 -14.72 -12.25 5.60
CA THR A 287 -14.39 -13.63 5.95
C THR A 287 -12.99 -14.04 5.53
N GLY A 288 -12.43 -13.40 4.52
CA GLY A 288 -11.18 -13.82 3.88
C GLY A 288 -9.97 -12.91 4.19
N ALA A 289 -10.18 -11.63 4.56
CA ALA A 289 -9.08 -10.78 4.98
C ALA A 289 -8.79 -10.96 6.47
N GLY A 290 -7.55 -11.32 6.79
CA GLY A 290 -7.09 -11.44 8.17
C GLY A 290 -6.89 -10.11 8.89
N HIS A 291 -7.13 -9.00 8.23
CA HIS A 291 -7.05 -7.62 8.74
C HIS A 291 -8.35 -6.89 8.42
N TYR A 292 -8.45 -5.60 8.75
CA TYR A 292 -9.62 -4.81 8.38
C TYR A 292 -9.78 -4.74 6.86
N PHE A 293 -11.01 -4.69 6.40
CA PHE A 293 -11.35 -4.53 4.99
C PHE A 293 -12.08 -3.19 4.75
N PRO A 294 -11.50 -2.34 3.87
CA PRO A 294 -10.12 -2.34 3.43
C PRO A 294 -9.18 -1.98 4.59
N THR A 295 -7.87 -2.33 4.51
CA THR A 295 -6.92 -1.84 5.50
C THR A 295 -6.58 -0.37 5.24
N TYR A 296 -6.03 0.37 6.19
CA TYR A 296 -5.59 1.77 6.23
C TYR A 296 -6.53 2.80 5.53
N VAL A 297 -6.06 4.06 5.33
CA VAL A 297 -6.92 5.22 4.98
C VAL A 297 -7.08 5.48 3.48
N VAL A 298 -6.36 4.76 2.61
CA VAL A 298 -6.30 5.10 1.18
C VAL A 298 -7.48 4.58 0.37
N PRO A 299 -7.87 3.29 0.47
CA PRO A 299 -8.92 2.74 -0.38
C PRO A 299 -10.32 3.10 0.11
N GLU A 300 -11.25 3.21 -0.85
CA GLU A 300 -12.70 3.26 -0.59
C GLU A 300 -13.41 2.18 -1.40
N VAL A 301 -14.34 1.49 -0.76
CA VAL A 301 -15.17 0.45 -1.37
C VAL A 301 -16.64 0.83 -1.21
N VAL A 302 -17.32 0.97 -2.33
CA VAL A 302 -18.73 1.35 -2.39
C VAL A 302 -19.57 0.14 -2.75
N PHE A 303 -20.53 -0.21 -1.90
CA PHE A 303 -21.52 -1.23 -2.19
C PHE A 303 -22.85 -0.58 -2.58
N THR A 304 -23.47 -1.12 -3.64
CA THR A 304 -24.73 -0.60 -4.17
C THR A 304 -25.68 -1.74 -4.47
N LEU A 305 -26.89 -1.69 -3.91
CA LEU A 305 -28.00 -2.53 -4.31
C LEU A 305 -28.79 -1.85 -5.41
N GLN A 306 -28.94 -2.52 -6.55
CA GLN A 306 -29.52 -1.96 -7.76
C GLN A 306 -30.66 -2.84 -8.28
N LEU A 307 -31.81 -2.24 -8.59
CA LEU A 307 -32.90 -2.91 -9.31
C LEU A 307 -32.55 -2.97 -10.80
N VAL A 308 -32.71 -4.15 -11.40
CA VAL A 308 -32.36 -4.43 -12.80
C VAL A 308 -33.57 -5.07 -13.50
N ASP A 309 -33.89 -4.55 -14.69
CA ASP A 309 -35.03 -5.05 -15.49
C ASP A 309 -34.71 -6.39 -16.20
N PRO A 310 -35.69 -7.05 -16.80
CA PRO A 310 -35.49 -8.31 -17.53
C PRO A 310 -34.49 -8.21 -18.70
N ALA A 311 -34.26 -7.01 -19.22
CA ALA A 311 -33.27 -6.75 -20.27
C ALA A 311 -31.86 -6.46 -19.73
N GLY A 312 -31.64 -6.59 -18.41
CA GLY A 312 -30.34 -6.32 -17.77
C GLY A 312 -30.03 -4.83 -17.58
N ARG A 313 -31.02 -3.94 -17.72
CA ARG A 313 -30.80 -2.49 -17.59
C ARG A 313 -31.07 -2.03 -16.14
N PRO A 314 -30.19 -1.21 -15.56
CA PRO A 314 -30.42 -0.60 -14.24
C PRO A 314 -31.65 0.30 -14.24
N LYS A 315 -32.49 0.19 -13.21
CA LYS A 315 -33.72 1.00 -13.05
C LYS A 315 -33.71 1.90 -11.82
N GLY A 316 -32.80 1.67 -10.89
CA GLY A 316 -32.64 2.53 -9.75
C GLY A 316 -31.70 1.93 -8.69
N GLU A 317 -31.06 2.81 -7.95
CA GLU A 317 -30.31 2.48 -6.75
C GLU A 317 -31.31 2.34 -5.60
N ILE A 318 -31.26 1.22 -4.87
CA ILE A 318 -32.13 0.99 -3.71
C ILE A 318 -31.42 1.43 -2.44
N ALA A 319 -30.14 1.09 -2.32
CA ALA A 319 -29.33 1.43 -1.17
C ALA A 319 -27.85 1.48 -1.56
N ARG A 320 -27.08 2.30 -0.82
CA ARG A 320 -25.66 2.48 -1.00
C ARG A 320 -24.94 2.66 0.32
N THR A 321 -23.75 2.10 0.45
CA THR A 321 -22.85 2.34 1.59
C THR A 321 -21.41 2.44 1.16
N ILE A 322 -20.57 3.09 1.99
CA ILE A 322 -19.14 3.20 1.79
C ILE A 322 -18.44 2.50 2.94
N ILE A 323 -17.61 1.54 2.61
CA ILE A 323 -16.72 0.86 3.56
C ILE A 323 -15.31 1.41 3.34
N ALA A 324 -14.81 2.17 4.30
CA ALA A 324 -13.53 2.86 4.26
C ALA A 324 -13.17 3.43 5.63
N ARG A 325 -11.91 3.78 5.82
CA ARG A 325 -11.46 4.76 6.80
C ARG A 325 -11.16 6.06 6.07
N ARG A 326 -12.01 7.05 6.19
CA ARG A 326 -11.88 8.30 5.45
C ARG A 326 -11.30 9.41 6.31
N ALA A 327 -10.29 10.08 5.78
CA ALA A 327 -9.69 11.27 6.36
C ALA A 327 -9.84 12.47 5.41
N ASN A 328 -9.64 13.68 5.96
CA ASN A 328 -9.42 14.88 5.16
C ASN A 328 -8.10 14.77 4.36
N VAL A 329 -7.87 15.72 3.44
CA VAL A 329 -6.79 15.64 2.45
C VAL A 329 -5.41 15.64 3.08
N ASP A 330 -5.22 16.37 4.19
CA ASP A 330 -3.96 16.55 4.91
C ASP A 330 -3.74 15.55 6.06
N LEU A 331 -4.62 14.55 6.20
CA LEU A 331 -4.55 13.51 7.23
C LEU A 331 -4.52 14.05 8.68
N THR A 332 -5.13 15.19 8.92
CA THR A 332 -5.24 15.78 10.27
C THR A 332 -6.53 15.40 10.99
N GLN A 333 -7.56 14.98 10.24
CA GLN A 333 -8.87 14.62 10.77
C GLN A 333 -9.41 13.34 10.15
N GLU A 334 -9.82 12.39 11.00
CA GLU A 334 -10.64 11.25 10.59
C GLU A 334 -12.09 11.69 10.46
N LEU A 335 -12.68 11.50 9.27
CA LEU A 335 -14.08 11.83 9.01
C LEU A 335 -15.01 10.70 9.43
N PHE A 336 -14.62 9.45 9.15
CA PHE A 336 -15.26 8.23 9.62
C PHE A 336 -14.37 7.00 9.45
N ASP A 337 -14.69 5.91 10.17
CA ASP A 337 -14.07 4.59 10.02
C ASP A 337 -15.16 3.51 10.02
N HIS A 338 -15.54 3.09 8.81
CA HIS A 338 -16.54 2.05 8.55
C HIS A 338 -15.94 0.77 8.00
N ARG A 339 -14.63 0.56 8.21
CA ARG A 339 -13.96 -0.67 7.78
C ARG A 339 -14.50 -1.88 8.53
N LEU A 340 -14.55 -3.02 7.87
CA LEU A 340 -14.98 -4.28 8.47
C LEU A 340 -13.79 -5.01 9.10
N ARG A 341 -13.84 -5.28 10.39
CA ARG A 341 -12.88 -6.17 11.07
C ARG A 341 -12.97 -7.58 10.48
N SER A 342 -11.93 -8.38 10.65
CA SER A 342 -11.98 -9.80 10.29
C SER A 342 -13.14 -10.50 11.03
N GLY A 343 -14.07 -11.09 10.28
CA GLY A 343 -15.29 -11.71 10.76
C GLY A 343 -16.49 -10.76 10.95
N GLU A 344 -16.32 -9.45 10.78
CA GLU A 344 -17.39 -8.46 10.94
C GLU A 344 -18.29 -8.41 9.71
N THR A 345 -19.60 -8.19 9.96
CA THR A 345 -20.63 -8.07 8.94
C THR A 345 -21.19 -6.65 8.90
N GLY A 346 -21.13 -6.02 7.73
CA GLY A 346 -21.90 -4.82 7.40
C GLY A 346 -23.23 -5.19 6.76
N ILE A 347 -24.28 -4.40 7.05
CA ILE A 347 -25.61 -4.60 6.49
C ILE A 347 -25.96 -3.41 5.59
N LEU A 348 -26.47 -3.71 4.39
CA LEU A 348 -26.98 -2.76 3.43
C LEU A 348 -28.38 -3.16 3.00
N GLY A 349 -29.38 -2.30 3.17
CA GLY A 349 -30.73 -2.66 2.79
C GLY A 349 -31.62 -1.45 2.53
N GLY A 350 -32.75 -1.73 1.89
CA GLY A 350 -33.76 -0.72 1.55
C GLY A 350 -35.08 -1.32 1.11
N GLN A 351 -36.09 -0.48 1.01
CA GLN A 351 -37.39 -0.84 0.46
C GLN A 351 -37.50 -0.29 -0.96
N PHE A 352 -38.20 -1.03 -1.81
CA PHE A 352 -38.47 -0.61 -3.18
C PHE A 352 -39.86 -1.07 -3.61
N LYS A 353 -40.39 -0.42 -4.65
CA LYS A 353 -41.67 -0.81 -5.25
C LYS A 353 -41.53 -2.14 -5.97
N ARG A 354 -42.41 -3.10 -5.69
CA ARG A 354 -42.44 -4.38 -6.39
C ARG A 354 -42.65 -4.15 -7.88
N PRO A 355 -41.72 -4.59 -8.76
CA PRO A 355 -41.91 -4.42 -10.18
C PRO A 355 -43.02 -5.33 -10.72
N ALA A 356 -43.72 -4.87 -11.76
CA ALA A 356 -44.69 -5.69 -12.48
C ALA A 356 -43.98 -6.65 -13.46
N GLY A 357 -44.54 -7.87 -13.58
CA GLY A 357 -43.99 -8.90 -14.46
C GLY A 357 -42.83 -9.67 -13.86
N THR A 358 -42.26 -10.57 -14.64
CA THR A 358 -41.20 -11.50 -14.22
C THR A 358 -39.82 -11.10 -14.81
N GLY A 359 -38.73 -11.72 -14.31
CA GLY A 359 -37.40 -11.53 -14.82
C GLY A 359 -36.62 -10.34 -14.25
N TRP A 360 -37.20 -9.60 -13.29
CA TRP A 360 -36.50 -8.57 -12.55
C TRP A 360 -35.52 -9.17 -11.55
N SER A 361 -34.45 -8.45 -11.28
CA SER A 361 -33.45 -8.87 -10.30
C SER A 361 -32.89 -7.72 -9.49
N ILE A 362 -32.34 -8.06 -8.33
CA ILE A 362 -31.50 -7.17 -7.53
C ILE A 362 -30.06 -7.59 -7.76
N GLU A 363 -29.19 -6.64 -8.04
CA GLU A 363 -27.74 -6.86 -8.11
C GLU A 363 -27.03 -6.10 -6.98
N LEU A 364 -26.10 -6.79 -6.31
CA LEU A 364 -25.16 -6.20 -5.38
C LEU A 364 -23.84 -5.93 -6.12
N HIS A 365 -23.51 -4.67 -6.26
CA HIS A 365 -22.25 -4.24 -6.87
C HIS A 365 -21.26 -3.77 -5.81
N MET A 366 -19.98 -4.04 -6.05
CA MET A 366 -18.83 -3.52 -5.34
C MET A 366 -18.01 -2.66 -6.30
N ALA A 367 -17.91 -1.36 -6.05
CA ALA A 367 -17.02 -0.45 -6.77
C ALA A 367 -15.84 -0.09 -5.87
N VAL A 368 -14.63 -0.33 -6.35
CA VAL A 368 -13.39 -0.15 -5.58
C VAL A 368 -12.57 0.99 -6.19
N SER A 369 -12.21 1.93 -5.33
CA SER A 369 -11.23 2.99 -5.62
C SER A 369 -10.00 2.76 -4.73
N PRO A 370 -9.00 2.02 -5.20
CA PRO A 370 -7.84 1.65 -4.40
C PRO A 370 -7.00 2.85 -3.96
N GLY A 371 -7.00 3.92 -4.76
CA GLY A 371 -6.27 5.16 -4.52
C GLY A 371 -7.14 6.34 -4.11
N ALA A 372 -8.33 6.14 -3.54
CA ALA A 372 -9.32 7.20 -3.32
C ALA A 372 -8.79 8.42 -2.51
N HIS A 373 -7.99 8.19 -1.47
CA HIS A 373 -7.37 9.29 -0.74
C HIS A 373 -6.32 10.01 -1.60
N TYR A 374 -5.49 9.28 -2.33
CA TYR A 374 -4.49 9.86 -3.22
C TYR A 374 -5.11 10.68 -4.34
N GLU A 375 -6.23 10.24 -4.90
CA GLU A 375 -6.95 11.02 -5.91
C GLU A 375 -7.34 12.40 -5.37
N ARG A 376 -7.95 12.45 -4.19
CA ARG A 376 -8.32 13.73 -3.54
C ARG A 376 -7.10 14.60 -3.25
N SER A 377 -6.04 14.00 -2.72
CA SER A 377 -4.80 14.71 -2.38
C SER A 377 -4.08 15.24 -3.63
N PHE A 378 -4.04 14.44 -4.70
CA PHE A 378 -3.40 14.86 -5.95
C PHE A 378 -4.22 15.91 -6.70
N GLN A 379 -5.54 15.83 -6.67
CA GLN A 379 -6.43 16.88 -7.19
C GLN A 379 -6.22 18.19 -6.43
N TYR A 380 -6.25 18.14 -5.11
CA TYR A 380 -5.96 19.30 -4.27
C TYR A 380 -4.57 19.90 -4.56
N ALA A 381 -3.54 19.06 -4.67
CA ALA A 381 -2.19 19.51 -5.00
C ALA A 381 -2.10 20.16 -6.41
N LEU A 382 -2.90 19.69 -7.40
CA LEU A 382 -2.96 20.28 -8.73
C LEU A 382 -3.62 21.66 -8.76
N GLU A 383 -4.48 21.97 -7.79
CA GLU A 383 -5.07 23.29 -7.60
C GLU A 383 -4.07 24.28 -6.96
N HIS A 384 -2.99 23.79 -6.33
CA HIS A 384 -2.02 24.58 -5.56
C HIS A 384 -0.59 24.44 -6.12
N THR A 385 -0.43 24.64 -7.45
CA THR A 385 0.83 24.34 -8.16
C THR A 385 1.82 25.50 -8.29
N ALA A 386 1.56 26.66 -7.69
CA ALA A 386 2.35 27.89 -7.92
C ALA A 386 3.88 27.70 -7.67
N HIS A 387 4.24 26.85 -6.72
CA HIS A 387 5.63 26.56 -6.33
C HIS A 387 6.21 25.29 -7.03
N MET A 388 5.45 24.65 -7.92
CA MET A 388 5.87 23.41 -8.58
C MET A 388 6.51 23.66 -9.94
N THR A 389 7.59 22.95 -10.23
CA THR A 389 8.20 22.92 -11.56
C THR A 389 7.27 22.22 -12.57
N ARG A 390 7.56 22.39 -13.87
CA ARG A 390 6.82 21.70 -14.96
C ARG A 390 6.88 20.18 -14.80
N ASP A 391 8.06 19.65 -14.44
CA ASP A 391 8.27 18.21 -14.26
C ASP A 391 7.54 17.67 -13.03
N THR A 392 7.53 18.40 -11.92
CA THR A 392 6.76 18.04 -10.72
C THR A 392 5.27 17.94 -11.06
N ARG A 393 4.72 18.94 -11.76
CA ARG A 393 3.32 18.91 -12.21
C ARG A 393 3.02 17.75 -13.17
N ARG A 394 3.97 17.38 -14.04
CA ARG A 394 3.82 16.22 -14.93
C ARG A 394 3.73 14.92 -14.14
N LEU A 395 4.62 14.71 -13.19
CA LEU A 395 4.59 13.55 -12.29
C LEU A 395 3.28 13.48 -11.49
N LEU A 396 2.83 14.60 -10.95
CA LEU A 396 1.57 14.68 -10.20
C LEU A 396 0.34 14.31 -11.04
N ARG A 397 0.26 14.81 -12.29
CA ARG A 397 -0.83 14.41 -13.22
C ARG A 397 -0.77 12.92 -13.57
N GLU A 398 0.42 12.39 -13.76
CA GLU A 398 0.61 10.97 -14.02
C GLU A 398 0.17 10.12 -12.81
N ALA A 399 0.51 10.56 -11.59
CA ALA A 399 0.09 9.92 -10.35
C ALA A 399 -1.44 9.90 -10.19
N LEU A 400 -2.09 11.03 -10.44
CA LEU A 400 -3.55 11.13 -10.41
C LEU A 400 -4.19 10.18 -11.43
N ARG A 401 -3.71 10.18 -12.68
CA ARG A 401 -4.21 9.29 -13.73
C ARG A 401 -4.06 7.81 -13.33
N GLN A 402 -2.94 7.42 -12.73
CA GLN A 402 -2.73 6.05 -12.25
C GLN A 402 -3.71 5.67 -11.14
N ALA A 403 -3.98 6.58 -10.19
CA ALA A 403 -4.95 6.35 -9.13
C ALA A 403 -6.38 6.18 -9.69
N GLU A 404 -6.79 7.05 -10.62
CA GLU A 404 -8.12 7.00 -11.26
C GLU A 404 -8.31 5.74 -12.11
N THR A 405 -7.30 5.33 -12.88
CA THR A 405 -7.36 4.14 -13.75
C THR A 405 -7.33 2.83 -12.99
N ALA A 406 -6.92 2.84 -11.71
CA ALA A 406 -6.93 1.66 -10.85
C ALA A 406 -8.33 1.27 -10.35
N ARG A 407 -9.35 2.11 -10.56
CA ARG A 407 -10.72 1.84 -10.14
C ARG A 407 -11.32 0.66 -10.92
N TYR A 408 -12.12 -0.14 -10.23
CA TYR A 408 -12.86 -1.22 -10.88
C TYR A 408 -14.21 -1.47 -10.19
N ARG A 409 -15.07 -2.26 -10.85
CA ARG A 409 -16.38 -2.66 -10.34
C ARG A 409 -16.60 -4.15 -10.58
N VAL A 410 -17.23 -4.80 -9.60
CA VAL A 410 -17.61 -6.23 -9.64
C VAL A 410 -19.07 -6.36 -9.24
N THR A 411 -19.82 -7.25 -9.90
CA THR A 411 -21.12 -7.72 -9.43
C THR A 411 -20.88 -8.93 -8.53
N LEU A 412 -21.22 -8.79 -7.24
CA LEU A 412 -20.97 -9.82 -6.23
C LEU A 412 -22.11 -10.82 -6.12
N ALA A 413 -23.34 -10.38 -6.35
CA ALA A 413 -24.53 -11.23 -6.28
C ALA A 413 -25.63 -10.71 -7.20
N ARG A 414 -26.47 -11.64 -7.70
CA ARG A 414 -27.71 -11.34 -8.41
C ARG A 414 -28.81 -12.25 -7.88
N THR A 415 -29.91 -11.65 -7.44
CA THR A 415 -31.09 -12.35 -6.89
C THR A 415 -32.31 -12.01 -7.74
N VAL A 416 -32.96 -13.03 -8.29
CA VAL A 416 -34.19 -12.86 -9.11
C VAL A 416 -35.38 -12.57 -8.18
N ILE A 417 -36.25 -11.65 -8.60
CA ILE A 417 -37.50 -11.33 -7.93
C ILE A 417 -38.58 -12.27 -8.50
N HIS A 418 -39.16 -13.05 -7.62
CA HIS A 418 -40.27 -14.00 -7.93
C HIS A 418 -41.65 -13.46 -7.62
#